data_cff4f4fe23eca12bb6fc4f961c79b909
#
_entry.id   cff4f4fe23eca12bb6fc4f961c79b909
#
_cell.length_a   1.000
_cell.length_b   1.000
_cell.length_c   1.000
_cell.angle_alpha   90.00
_cell.angle_beta   90.00
_cell.angle_gamma   90.00
#
_symmetry.space_group_name_H-M   'P 1'
#
loop_
_entity.id
_entity.type
_entity.pdbx_description
1 polymer ?
#
loop_
_entity_poly.entity_id
_entity_poly.type
_entity_poly.pdbx_seq_one_letter_code
_entity_poly.pdbx_strand_id
1 'polypeptide(L)'
;MSDEILIRADRLTKSFAGFIAVKNVSLAVKRGTIHALIGPNGAGKTTFFNLLTRFLSPTSGRILYKGRDITDTKPHDIARMGIVRSFQISAVFPHLTVLENVRVALQRFRRDNYFFWRADWTLNALNERAASLLADVGLQPYSNALATELPYGRKRALEIATTLALDPELLLLDEPTSGMAREDIGRIVDLIQRVAASRTVLMVEHNLSVVANLSHRITVMQRGEILADGTYDEVSRNPAVIEAYLGAGHA
;
A
#
# COMPACT_ATOMS: atom_id res chain seq x y z
N MET A 1 7.39 -8.79 -18.69
CA MET A 1 6.52 -7.89 -17.88
C MET A 1 5.46 -7.33 -18.80
N SER A 2 4.21 -7.33 -18.41
CA SER A 2 3.09 -6.80 -19.19
C SER A 2 3.18 -5.27 -19.27
N ASP A 3 3.01 -4.68 -20.46
CA ASP A 3 2.91 -3.22 -20.62
C ASP A 3 1.52 -2.67 -20.23
N GLU A 4 0.66 -3.54 -19.69
CA GLU A 4 -0.69 -3.19 -19.27
C GLU A 4 -0.67 -2.25 -18.06
N ILE A 5 -1.35 -1.12 -18.19
CA ILE A 5 -1.55 -0.19 -17.06
C ILE A 5 -2.69 -0.73 -16.19
N LEU A 6 -2.38 -1.00 -14.93
CA LEU A 6 -3.36 -1.49 -13.95
C LEU A 6 -4.20 -0.34 -13.39
N ILE A 7 -3.55 0.75 -12.95
CA ILE A 7 -4.23 1.95 -12.47
C ILE A 7 -3.60 3.20 -13.11
N ARG A 8 -4.44 4.16 -13.46
CA ARG A 8 -4.03 5.46 -13.99
C ARG A 8 -4.79 6.58 -13.27
N ALA A 9 -4.06 7.53 -12.76
CA ALA A 9 -4.57 8.86 -12.43
C ALA A 9 -4.41 9.75 -13.66
N ASP A 10 -5.44 10.49 -14.05
CA ASP A 10 -5.43 11.41 -15.18
C ASP A 10 -5.79 12.80 -14.67
N ARG A 11 -4.78 13.67 -14.62
CA ARG A 11 -4.86 15.09 -14.22
C ARG A 11 -5.60 15.29 -12.89
N LEU A 12 -5.32 14.44 -11.90
CA LEU A 12 -5.96 14.53 -10.59
C LEU A 12 -5.57 15.83 -9.89
N THR A 13 -6.59 16.52 -9.39
CA THR A 13 -6.43 17.73 -8.57
C THR A 13 -7.26 17.59 -7.31
N LYS A 14 -6.69 18.00 -6.18
CA LYS A 14 -7.39 18.13 -4.90
C LYS A 14 -7.09 19.46 -4.24
N SER A 15 -8.14 20.24 -4.03
CA SER A 15 -8.11 21.49 -3.28
C SER A 15 -8.89 21.36 -1.97
N PHE A 16 -8.37 21.98 -0.91
CA PHE A 16 -8.99 22.10 0.40
C PHE A 16 -9.08 23.60 0.75
N ALA A 17 -10.26 24.16 0.74
CA ALA A 17 -10.51 25.59 1.11
C ALA A 17 -9.48 26.57 0.47
N GLY A 18 -9.16 26.39 -0.82
CA GLY A 18 -8.22 27.22 -1.56
C GLY A 18 -6.76 26.73 -1.58
N PHE A 19 -6.37 25.84 -0.69
CA PHE A 19 -5.04 25.18 -0.74
C PHE A 19 -5.09 23.97 -1.67
N ILE A 20 -4.22 23.95 -2.68
CA ILE A 20 -4.13 22.83 -3.64
C ILE A 20 -3.07 21.85 -3.14
N ALA A 21 -3.52 20.70 -2.61
CA ALA A 21 -2.64 19.64 -2.10
C ALA A 21 -2.15 18.69 -3.18
N VAL A 22 -2.92 18.49 -4.25
CA VAL A 22 -2.55 17.72 -5.46
C VAL A 22 -3.00 18.54 -6.66
N LYS A 23 -2.09 18.79 -7.61
CA LYS A 23 -2.30 19.69 -8.73
C LYS A 23 -1.97 18.98 -10.04
N ASN A 24 -2.99 18.67 -10.82
CA ASN A 24 -2.88 18.14 -12.19
C ASN A 24 -1.97 16.89 -12.30
N VAL A 25 -2.00 16.00 -11.29
CA VAL A 25 -1.14 14.82 -11.22
C VAL A 25 -1.65 13.73 -12.16
N SER A 26 -0.79 13.29 -13.07
CA SER A 26 -1.03 12.14 -13.96
C SER A 26 0.02 11.08 -13.67
N LEU A 27 -0.41 9.89 -13.24
CA LEU A 27 0.46 8.78 -12.89
C LEU A 27 -0.14 7.47 -13.42
N ALA A 28 0.71 6.59 -13.98
CA ALA A 28 0.29 5.29 -14.47
C ALA A 28 1.16 4.19 -13.81
N VAL A 29 0.52 3.21 -13.21
CA VAL A 29 1.18 2.04 -12.60
C VAL A 29 0.97 0.83 -13.49
N LYS A 30 2.07 0.22 -13.94
CA LYS A 30 2.04 -1.01 -14.74
C LYS A 30 1.76 -2.23 -13.86
N ARG A 31 1.00 -3.17 -14.43
CA ARG A 31 0.71 -4.46 -13.79
C ARG A 31 1.99 -5.23 -13.47
N GLY A 32 2.06 -5.84 -12.28
CA GLY A 32 3.18 -6.67 -11.87
C GLY A 32 4.47 -5.90 -11.58
N THR A 33 4.37 -4.59 -11.32
CA THR A 33 5.52 -3.76 -10.96
C THR A 33 5.43 -3.26 -9.53
N ILE A 34 6.59 -2.92 -8.95
CA ILE A 34 6.70 -2.09 -7.75
C ILE A 34 6.97 -0.66 -8.22
N HIS A 35 6.04 0.24 -7.93
CA HIS A 35 6.15 1.66 -8.22
C HIS A 35 6.27 2.44 -6.90
N ALA A 36 7.31 3.25 -6.75
CA ALA A 36 7.47 4.10 -5.58
C ALA A 36 7.02 5.54 -5.87
N LEU A 37 6.30 6.11 -4.94
CA LEU A 37 5.96 7.53 -4.89
C LEU A 37 6.76 8.18 -3.77
N ILE A 38 7.71 9.03 -4.11
CA ILE A 38 8.60 9.69 -3.15
C ILE A 38 8.45 11.21 -3.21
N GLY A 39 9.06 11.90 -2.26
CA GLY A 39 9.06 13.36 -2.20
C GLY A 39 9.12 13.87 -0.77
N PRO A 40 9.42 15.15 -0.54
CA PRO A 40 9.51 15.75 0.79
C PRO A 40 8.18 15.71 1.53
N ASN A 41 8.21 16.03 2.83
CA ASN A 41 7.01 16.19 3.64
C ASN A 41 6.15 17.33 3.06
N GLY A 42 4.83 17.13 3.04
CA GLY A 42 3.91 18.09 2.43
C GLY A 42 3.84 18.05 0.90
N ALA A 43 4.56 17.14 0.22
CA ALA A 43 4.52 17.01 -1.25
C ALA A 43 3.16 16.57 -1.82
N GLY A 44 2.20 16.12 -0.99
CA GLY A 44 0.88 15.67 -1.43
C GLY A 44 0.72 14.15 -1.56
N LYS A 45 1.75 13.34 -1.22
CA LYS A 45 1.76 11.87 -1.37
C LYS A 45 0.58 11.18 -0.70
N THR A 46 0.35 11.45 0.60
CA THR A 46 -0.77 10.87 1.36
C THR A 46 -2.12 11.30 0.80
N THR A 47 -2.24 12.56 0.37
CA THR A 47 -3.46 13.06 -0.30
C THR A 47 -3.70 12.30 -1.60
N PHE A 48 -2.66 12.07 -2.40
CA PHE A 48 -2.76 11.31 -3.63
C PHE A 48 -3.18 9.86 -3.39
N PHE A 49 -2.62 9.17 -2.36
CA PHE A 49 -3.06 7.83 -1.96
C PHE A 49 -4.53 7.81 -1.52
N ASN A 50 -4.97 8.82 -0.77
CA ASN A 50 -6.37 8.96 -0.36
C ASN A 50 -7.31 9.17 -1.57
N LEU A 51 -6.85 9.82 -2.63
CA LEU A 51 -7.61 9.94 -3.88
C LEU A 51 -7.71 8.59 -4.59
N LEU A 52 -6.62 7.84 -4.73
CA LEU A 52 -6.63 6.52 -5.39
C LEU A 52 -7.54 5.51 -4.69
N THR A 53 -7.62 5.57 -3.36
CA THR A 53 -8.49 4.71 -2.54
C THR A 53 -9.89 5.27 -2.32
N ARG A 54 -10.17 6.45 -2.88
CA ARG A 54 -11.46 7.16 -2.75
C ARG A 54 -11.84 7.53 -1.31
N PHE A 55 -10.90 7.52 -0.37
CA PHE A 55 -11.10 8.16 0.94
C PHE A 55 -11.26 9.68 0.82
N LEU A 56 -10.70 10.26 -0.25
CA LEU A 56 -10.93 11.64 -0.67
C LEU A 56 -11.48 11.64 -2.11
N SER A 57 -12.46 12.49 -2.36
CA SER A 57 -12.93 12.77 -3.72
C SER A 57 -12.01 13.80 -4.38
N PRO A 58 -11.58 13.59 -5.63
CA PRO A 58 -10.85 14.62 -6.37
C PRO A 58 -11.74 15.84 -6.60
N THR A 59 -11.11 17.01 -6.73
CA THR A 59 -11.77 18.24 -7.17
C THR A 59 -11.95 18.22 -8.70
N SER A 60 -10.98 17.62 -9.41
CA SER A 60 -11.05 17.37 -10.86
C SER A 60 -10.10 16.24 -11.25
N GLY A 61 -10.21 15.78 -12.51
CA GLY A 61 -9.45 14.64 -13.03
C GLY A 61 -10.18 13.32 -12.86
N ARG A 62 -9.54 12.22 -13.29
CA ARG A 62 -10.14 10.88 -13.31
C ARG A 62 -9.18 9.82 -12.80
N ILE A 63 -9.74 8.73 -12.28
CA ILE A 63 -9.02 7.54 -11.87
C ILE A 63 -9.55 6.36 -12.69
N LEU A 64 -8.67 5.71 -13.42
CA LEU A 64 -8.98 4.56 -14.25
C LEU A 64 -8.31 3.32 -13.66
N TYR A 65 -9.08 2.26 -13.43
CA TYR A 65 -8.58 0.96 -12.99
C TYR A 65 -8.96 -0.09 -14.02
N LYS A 66 -7.98 -0.79 -14.60
CA LYS A 66 -8.19 -1.73 -15.72
C LYS A 66 -8.98 -1.09 -16.87
N GLY A 67 -8.67 0.18 -17.18
CA GLY A 67 -9.38 0.95 -18.21
C GLY A 67 -10.76 1.46 -17.83
N ARG A 68 -11.34 1.04 -16.70
CA ARG A 68 -12.65 1.49 -16.22
C ARG A 68 -12.49 2.73 -15.33
N ASP A 69 -13.34 3.72 -15.54
CA ASP A 69 -13.43 4.89 -14.66
C ASP A 69 -14.02 4.50 -13.30
N ILE A 70 -13.26 4.78 -12.22
CA ILE A 70 -13.64 4.50 -10.84
C ILE A 70 -13.71 5.78 -10.01
N THR A 71 -13.71 6.94 -10.66
CA THR A 71 -13.60 8.26 -10.02
C THR A 71 -14.71 8.52 -8.99
N ASP A 72 -15.91 7.99 -9.22
CA ASP A 72 -17.06 8.17 -8.30
C ASP A 72 -17.40 6.89 -7.51
N THR A 73 -16.54 5.87 -7.59
CA THR A 73 -16.75 4.60 -6.87
C THR A 73 -16.54 4.79 -5.37
N LYS A 74 -17.35 4.14 -4.55
CA LYS A 74 -17.24 4.21 -3.08
C LYS A 74 -16.00 3.45 -2.58
N PRO A 75 -15.37 3.88 -1.46
CA PRO A 75 -14.14 3.25 -0.94
C PRO A 75 -14.25 1.74 -0.71
N HIS A 76 -15.39 1.27 -0.19
CA HIS A 76 -15.58 -0.17 0.04
C HIS A 76 -15.67 -0.99 -1.26
N ASP A 77 -16.16 -0.40 -2.36
CA ASP A 77 -16.19 -1.07 -3.66
C ASP A 77 -14.82 -1.04 -4.32
N ILE A 78 -14.04 0.03 -4.16
CA ILE A 78 -12.63 0.10 -4.56
C ILE A 78 -11.84 -1.06 -3.96
N ALA A 79 -12.00 -1.28 -2.66
CA ALA A 79 -11.32 -2.39 -2.01
C ALA A 79 -11.84 -3.76 -2.49
N ARG A 80 -13.13 -3.91 -2.86
CA ARG A 80 -13.68 -5.13 -3.47
C ARG A 80 -13.17 -5.38 -4.89
N MET A 81 -12.80 -4.33 -5.61
CA MET A 81 -12.20 -4.43 -6.93
C MET A 81 -10.74 -4.90 -6.90
N GLY A 82 -10.13 -5.02 -5.70
CA GLY A 82 -8.77 -5.48 -5.52
C GLY A 82 -7.75 -4.35 -5.34
N ILE A 83 -8.17 -3.11 -5.09
CA ILE A 83 -7.29 -2.01 -4.68
C ILE A 83 -7.33 -1.92 -3.16
N VAL A 84 -6.28 -2.36 -2.48
CA VAL A 84 -6.24 -2.38 -1.02
C VAL A 84 -5.03 -1.62 -0.51
N ARG A 85 -5.25 -0.77 0.50
CA ARG A 85 -4.19 -0.03 1.18
C ARG A 85 -3.90 -0.65 2.53
N SER A 86 -2.62 -0.85 2.85
CA SER A 86 -2.19 -1.08 4.22
C SER A 86 -2.27 0.23 4.98
N PHE A 87 -3.00 0.25 6.09
CA PHE A 87 -3.10 1.44 6.94
C PHE A 87 -1.92 1.50 7.91
N GLN A 88 -1.43 2.71 8.22
CA GLN A 88 -0.53 2.90 9.35
C GLN A 88 -1.25 2.53 10.66
N ILE A 89 -0.63 1.61 11.42
CA ILE A 89 -0.75 1.39 12.88
C ILE A 89 -2.13 1.01 13.46
N SER A 90 -3.19 0.65 12.83
CA SER A 90 -4.40 0.29 13.59
C SER A 90 -5.35 -0.73 12.99
N ALA A 91 -4.93 -1.43 11.96
CA ALA A 91 -5.76 -2.48 11.37
C ALA A 91 -5.63 -3.84 12.10
N VAL A 92 -4.87 -3.89 13.19
CA VAL A 92 -4.63 -5.11 13.98
C VAL A 92 -5.46 -5.06 15.25
N PHE A 93 -6.22 -6.11 15.53
CA PHE A 93 -6.94 -6.28 16.79
C PHE A 93 -5.94 -6.71 17.88
N PRO A 94 -5.61 -5.84 18.84
CA PRO A 94 -4.49 -6.06 19.75
C PRO A 94 -4.68 -7.27 20.67
N HIS A 95 -5.92 -7.58 21.06
CA HIS A 95 -6.28 -8.66 21.97
C HIS A 95 -6.65 -9.98 21.28
N LEU A 96 -6.55 -10.04 19.96
CA LEU A 96 -6.67 -11.27 19.20
C LEU A 96 -5.27 -11.83 18.91
N THR A 97 -5.21 -13.15 18.73
CA THR A 97 -3.99 -13.81 18.28
C THR A 97 -3.63 -13.39 16.85
N VAL A 98 -2.39 -13.62 16.45
CA VAL A 98 -1.91 -13.36 15.11
C VAL A 98 -2.76 -14.10 14.06
N LEU A 99 -3.12 -15.36 14.32
CA LEU A 99 -3.98 -16.16 13.46
C LEU A 99 -5.40 -15.58 13.37
N GLU A 100 -5.98 -15.19 14.49
CA GLU A 100 -7.33 -14.62 14.55
C GLU A 100 -7.42 -13.30 13.79
N ASN A 101 -6.40 -12.46 13.86
CA ASN A 101 -6.33 -11.21 13.08
C ASN A 101 -6.47 -11.48 11.58
N VAL A 102 -5.73 -12.43 11.04
CA VAL A 102 -5.81 -12.80 9.62
C VAL A 102 -7.16 -13.44 9.28
N ARG A 103 -7.71 -14.27 10.18
CA ARG A 103 -9.04 -14.88 10.02
C ARG A 103 -10.15 -13.83 9.91
N VAL A 104 -10.11 -12.79 10.75
CA VAL A 104 -11.09 -11.69 10.68
C VAL A 104 -11.06 -11.02 9.30
N ALA A 105 -9.87 -10.78 8.76
CA ALA A 105 -9.74 -10.20 7.42
C ALA A 105 -10.30 -11.14 6.33
N LEU A 106 -10.09 -12.46 6.43
CA LEU A 106 -10.59 -13.46 5.49
C LEU A 106 -12.13 -13.58 5.51
N GLN A 107 -12.79 -13.31 6.64
CA GLN A 107 -14.25 -13.38 6.76
C GLN A 107 -14.98 -12.39 5.83
N ARG A 108 -14.31 -11.32 5.38
CA ARG A 108 -14.90 -10.33 4.47
C ARG A 108 -15.47 -10.91 3.18
N PHE A 109 -14.89 -11.99 2.67
CA PHE A 109 -15.35 -12.63 1.44
C PHE A 109 -16.59 -13.49 1.61
N ARG A 110 -17.09 -13.65 2.84
CA ARG A 110 -18.26 -14.50 3.13
C ARG A 110 -19.52 -13.66 3.15
N ARG A 111 -20.47 -14.00 2.28
CA ARG A 111 -21.82 -13.42 2.32
C ARG A 111 -22.67 -13.92 3.50
N ASP A 112 -22.19 -14.97 4.20
CA ASP A 112 -22.93 -15.72 5.24
C ASP A 112 -22.52 -15.30 6.67
N ASN A 113 -22.11 -14.08 6.89
CA ASN A 113 -21.62 -13.57 8.20
C ASN A 113 -22.65 -13.63 9.35
N TYR A 114 -23.90 -13.98 9.05
CA TYR A 114 -24.99 -14.09 10.05
C TYR A 114 -25.24 -15.52 10.53
N PHE A 115 -24.57 -16.54 9.99
CA PHE A 115 -24.75 -17.94 10.37
C PHE A 115 -23.65 -18.42 11.33
N PHE A 116 -23.63 -17.88 12.57
CA PHE A 116 -22.64 -18.22 13.60
C PHE A 116 -22.75 -19.67 14.13
N TRP A 117 -23.78 -20.42 13.76
CA TRP A 117 -23.96 -21.85 14.10
C TRP A 117 -23.45 -22.85 13.04
N ARG A 118 -22.92 -22.41 11.92
CA ARG A 118 -22.25 -23.29 10.94
C ARG A 118 -20.75 -23.35 11.21
N ALA A 119 -20.39 -23.88 12.42
CA ALA A 119 -19.14 -23.49 13.05
C ALA A 119 -17.85 -24.15 12.52
N ASP A 120 -17.69 -25.48 12.56
CA ASP A 120 -16.33 -26.03 12.62
C ASP A 120 -15.58 -26.19 11.28
N TRP A 121 -16.17 -26.80 10.28
CA TRP A 121 -15.46 -27.04 9.01
C TRP A 121 -15.16 -25.76 8.22
N THR A 122 -16.00 -24.74 8.33
CA THR A 122 -15.80 -23.46 7.66
C THR A 122 -14.71 -22.62 8.36
N LEU A 123 -14.52 -22.77 9.66
CA LEU A 123 -13.43 -22.17 10.40
C LEU A 123 -12.09 -22.86 10.06
N ASN A 124 -12.11 -24.18 9.83
CA ASN A 124 -10.90 -24.91 9.44
C ASN A 124 -10.33 -24.45 8.11
N ALA A 125 -11.16 -24.25 7.08
CA ALA A 125 -10.69 -23.72 5.79
C ALA A 125 -10.11 -22.30 5.92
N LEU A 126 -10.68 -21.45 6.79
CA LEU A 126 -10.12 -20.13 7.10
C LEU A 126 -8.81 -20.23 7.87
N ASN A 127 -8.67 -21.22 8.78
CA ASN A 127 -7.44 -21.47 9.52
C ASN A 127 -6.29 -21.87 8.58
N GLU A 128 -6.53 -22.78 7.63
CA GLU A 128 -5.52 -23.20 6.65
C GLU A 128 -5.07 -22.02 5.79
N ARG A 129 -6.01 -21.22 5.28
CA ARG A 129 -5.69 -20.04 4.50
C ARG A 129 -4.95 -18.98 5.32
N ALA A 130 -5.37 -18.75 6.58
CA ALA A 130 -4.70 -17.81 7.48
C ALA A 130 -3.28 -18.31 7.81
N ALA A 131 -3.08 -19.60 8.08
CA ALA A 131 -1.77 -20.18 8.32
C ALA A 131 -0.84 -20.06 7.12
N SER A 132 -1.35 -20.28 5.89
CA SER A 132 -0.61 -20.05 4.65
C SER A 132 -0.15 -18.60 4.53
N LEU A 133 -1.04 -17.63 4.74
CA LEU A 133 -0.69 -16.20 4.71
C LEU A 133 0.34 -15.82 5.78
N LEU A 134 0.24 -16.40 6.98
CA LEU A 134 1.23 -16.19 8.03
C LEU A 134 2.58 -16.79 7.67
N ALA A 135 2.61 -17.94 6.98
CA ALA A 135 3.85 -18.51 6.47
C ALA A 135 4.50 -17.59 5.40
N ASP A 136 3.70 -17.04 4.48
CA ASP A 136 4.15 -16.12 3.44
C ASP A 136 4.85 -14.88 4.01
N VAL A 137 4.37 -14.38 5.17
CA VAL A 137 4.94 -13.22 5.86
C VAL A 137 5.92 -13.57 6.99
N GLY A 138 6.23 -14.86 7.20
CA GLY A 138 7.17 -15.32 8.23
C GLY A 138 6.64 -15.24 9.67
N LEU A 139 5.32 -15.25 9.87
CA LEU A 139 4.67 -15.16 11.18
C LEU A 139 4.09 -16.48 11.68
N GLN A 140 4.25 -17.58 10.94
CA GLN A 140 3.72 -18.89 11.35
C GLN A 140 4.11 -19.31 12.78
N PRO A 141 5.38 -19.12 13.26
CA PRO A 141 5.77 -19.46 14.61
C PRO A 141 5.05 -18.67 15.72
N TYR A 142 4.45 -17.54 15.34
CA TYR A 142 3.76 -16.61 16.26
C TYR A 142 2.23 -16.70 16.15
N SER A 143 1.69 -17.69 15.46
CA SER A 143 0.25 -17.80 15.16
C SER A 143 -0.65 -17.67 16.39
N ASN A 144 -0.22 -18.23 17.53
CA ASN A 144 -0.96 -18.24 18.80
C ASN A 144 -0.58 -17.08 19.75
N ALA A 145 0.42 -16.27 19.43
CA ALA A 145 0.79 -15.09 20.22
C ALA A 145 -0.26 -13.99 20.06
N LEU A 146 -0.46 -13.20 21.10
CA LEU A 146 -1.29 -12.00 20.97
C LEU A 146 -0.59 -10.95 20.09
N ALA A 147 -1.36 -10.21 19.31
CA ALA A 147 -0.82 -9.18 18.44
C ALA A 147 -0.07 -8.07 19.23
N THR A 148 -0.46 -7.83 20.50
CA THR A 148 0.25 -6.90 21.40
C THR A 148 1.67 -7.34 21.71
N GLU A 149 1.93 -8.64 21.76
CA GLU A 149 3.24 -9.23 22.14
C GLU A 149 4.27 -9.15 21.00
N LEU A 150 3.83 -8.87 19.78
CA LEU A 150 4.72 -8.80 18.64
C LEU A 150 5.61 -7.54 18.70
N PRO A 151 6.92 -7.66 18.42
CA PRO A 151 7.77 -6.51 18.09
C PRO A 151 7.22 -5.73 16.89
N TYR A 152 7.60 -4.46 16.78
CA TYR A 152 7.08 -3.54 15.77
C TYR A 152 7.18 -4.08 14.33
N GLY A 153 8.35 -4.58 13.90
CA GLY A 153 8.53 -5.15 12.56
C GLY A 153 7.62 -6.34 12.27
N ARG A 154 7.32 -7.18 13.28
CA ARG A 154 6.38 -8.29 13.14
C ARG A 154 4.92 -7.82 13.13
N LYS A 155 4.57 -6.77 13.85
CA LYS A 155 3.25 -6.12 13.73
C LYS A 155 3.03 -5.63 12.30
N ARG A 156 4.06 -5.04 11.69
CA ARG A 156 3.97 -4.60 10.29
C ARG A 156 3.80 -5.76 9.31
N ALA A 157 4.49 -6.88 9.54
CA ALA A 157 4.27 -8.09 8.76
C ALA A 157 2.84 -8.63 8.92
N LEU A 158 2.27 -8.55 10.13
CA LEU A 158 0.87 -8.93 10.38
C LEU A 158 -0.12 -8.00 9.64
N GLU A 159 0.12 -6.70 9.60
CA GLU A 159 -0.68 -5.75 8.83
C GLU A 159 -0.64 -6.08 7.32
N ILE A 160 0.53 -6.45 6.81
CA ILE A 160 0.66 -6.90 5.41
C ILE A 160 -0.13 -8.21 5.23
N ALA A 161 -0.05 -9.17 6.14
CA ALA A 161 -0.80 -10.43 6.07
C ALA A 161 -2.32 -10.21 6.05
N THR A 162 -2.84 -9.33 6.92
CA THR A 162 -4.27 -8.97 6.94
C THR A 162 -4.70 -8.26 5.67
N THR A 163 -3.81 -7.45 5.08
CA THR A 163 -4.06 -6.81 3.79
C THR A 163 -4.07 -7.83 2.64
N LEU A 164 -3.13 -8.79 2.65
CA LEU A 164 -3.06 -9.89 1.69
C LEU A 164 -4.26 -10.83 1.78
N ALA A 165 -4.85 -10.99 2.97
CA ALA A 165 -6.08 -11.74 3.17
C ALA A 165 -7.26 -11.16 2.36
N LEU A 166 -7.19 -9.91 1.93
CA LEU A 166 -8.18 -9.28 1.06
C LEU A 166 -7.94 -9.56 -0.44
N ASP A 167 -6.94 -10.39 -0.75
CA ASP A 167 -6.51 -10.78 -2.11
C ASP A 167 -6.36 -9.60 -3.08
N PRO A 168 -5.52 -8.59 -2.75
CA PRO A 168 -5.37 -7.40 -3.58
C PRO A 168 -4.64 -7.73 -4.88
N GLU A 169 -5.10 -7.14 -5.98
CA GLU A 169 -4.34 -7.08 -7.24
C GLU A 169 -3.40 -5.86 -7.27
N LEU A 170 -3.85 -4.76 -6.64
CA LEU A 170 -3.05 -3.57 -6.37
C LEU A 170 -2.93 -3.36 -4.86
N LEU A 171 -1.73 -3.49 -4.36
CA LEU A 171 -1.38 -3.23 -2.97
C LEU A 171 -0.78 -1.83 -2.84
N LEU A 172 -1.41 -1.00 -2.03
CA LEU A 172 -0.93 0.34 -1.70
C LEU A 172 -0.26 0.29 -0.32
N LEU A 173 1.05 0.53 -0.27
CA LEU A 173 1.84 0.53 0.97
C LEU A 173 2.22 1.98 1.34
N ASP A 174 1.83 2.39 2.53
CA ASP A 174 2.15 3.73 3.03
C ASP A 174 3.27 3.63 4.07
N GLU A 175 4.47 4.09 3.68
CA GLU A 175 5.70 4.08 4.46
C GLU A 175 5.95 2.74 5.18
N PRO A 176 6.06 1.61 4.43
CA PRO A 176 6.11 0.27 5.01
C PRO A 176 7.32 0.05 5.94
N THR A 177 8.38 0.86 5.81
CA THR A 177 9.60 0.73 6.65
C THR A 177 9.76 1.82 7.70
N SER A 178 8.78 2.74 7.82
CA SER A 178 8.84 3.86 8.76
C SER A 178 8.90 3.38 10.22
N GLY A 179 9.79 3.96 11.01
CA GLY A 179 9.95 3.66 12.43
C GLY A 179 10.61 2.32 12.74
N MET A 180 11.15 1.61 11.75
CA MET A 180 11.80 0.30 11.94
C MET A 180 13.29 0.42 12.26
N ALA A 181 13.78 -0.54 13.05
CA ALA A 181 15.21 -0.78 13.17
C ALA A 181 15.79 -1.30 11.84
N ARG A 182 17.06 -1.04 11.56
CA ARG A 182 17.73 -1.43 10.31
C ARG A 182 17.62 -2.93 10.01
N GLU A 183 17.67 -3.76 11.05
CA GLU A 183 17.55 -5.22 10.94
C GLU A 183 16.17 -5.69 10.45
N ASP A 184 15.11 -4.97 10.82
CA ASP A 184 13.75 -5.31 10.41
C ASP A 184 13.43 -4.80 9.00
N ILE A 185 14.08 -3.74 8.53
CA ILE A 185 13.89 -3.17 7.18
C ILE A 185 14.17 -4.25 6.12
N GLY A 186 15.27 -4.99 6.24
CA GLY A 186 15.62 -6.06 5.30
C GLY A 186 14.50 -7.11 5.17
N ARG A 187 13.94 -7.54 6.29
CA ARG A 187 12.83 -8.52 6.31
C ARG A 187 11.57 -8.01 5.61
N ILE A 188 11.24 -6.73 5.78
CA ILE A 188 10.08 -6.12 5.12
C ILE A 188 10.35 -5.92 3.63
N VAL A 189 11.57 -5.56 3.24
CA VAL A 189 11.98 -5.49 1.82
C VAL A 189 11.81 -6.85 1.14
N ASP A 190 12.34 -7.92 1.74
CA ASP A 190 12.19 -9.29 1.21
C ASP A 190 10.70 -9.71 1.15
N LEU A 191 9.90 -9.33 2.14
CA LEU A 191 8.47 -9.60 2.14
C LEU A 191 7.77 -8.88 0.98
N ILE A 192 8.04 -7.59 0.78
CA ILE A 192 7.44 -6.81 -0.32
C ILE A 192 7.85 -7.41 -1.67
N GLN A 193 9.10 -7.84 -1.85
CA GLN A 193 9.55 -8.51 -3.08
C GLN A 193 8.76 -9.80 -3.35
N ARG A 194 8.60 -10.66 -2.33
CA ARG A 194 7.80 -11.89 -2.46
C ARG A 194 6.35 -11.61 -2.83
N VAL A 195 5.74 -10.63 -2.18
CA VAL A 195 4.34 -10.22 -2.47
C VAL A 195 4.22 -9.67 -3.89
N ALA A 196 5.18 -8.88 -4.34
CA ALA A 196 5.18 -8.27 -5.66
C ALA A 196 5.39 -9.29 -6.81
N ALA A 197 5.88 -10.50 -6.53
CA ALA A 197 6.02 -11.55 -7.54
C ALA A 197 4.67 -11.93 -8.20
N SER A 198 3.54 -11.72 -7.51
CA SER A 198 2.21 -12.04 -8.01
C SER A 198 1.22 -10.87 -7.98
N ARG A 199 1.65 -9.70 -7.56
CA ARG A 199 0.80 -8.51 -7.36
C ARG A 199 1.49 -7.24 -7.86
N THR A 200 0.69 -6.21 -8.06
CA THR A 200 1.20 -4.85 -8.32
C THR A 200 1.30 -4.10 -6.99
N VAL A 201 2.40 -3.41 -6.79
CA VAL A 201 2.64 -2.62 -5.57
C VAL A 201 2.85 -1.15 -5.95
N LEU A 202 2.10 -0.26 -5.32
CA LEU A 202 2.39 1.16 -5.30
C LEU A 202 2.70 1.55 -3.86
N MET A 203 3.90 2.08 -3.60
CA MET A 203 4.29 2.43 -2.24
C MET A 203 4.70 3.90 -2.12
N VAL A 204 4.37 4.51 -0.99
CA VAL A 204 5.00 5.75 -0.53
C VAL A 204 6.17 5.37 0.35
N GLU A 205 7.34 5.90 0.10
CA GLU A 205 8.55 5.68 0.89
C GLU A 205 9.43 6.92 0.94
N HIS A 206 10.16 7.06 2.04
CA HIS A 206 11.15 8.11 2.21
C HIS A 206 12.58 7.53 2.36
N ASN A 207 12.70 6.22 2.57
CA ASN A 207 13.99 5.53 2.62
C ASN A 207 14.48 5.23 1.21
N LEU A 208 15.42 6.05 0.70
CA LEU A 208 15.93 5.94 -0.66
C LEU A 208 16.62 4.60 -0.94
N SER A 209 17.24 3.96 0.08
CA SER A 209 17.84 2.63 -0.09
C SER A 209 16.78 1.56 -0.36
N VAL A 210 15.63 1.63 0.31
CA VAL A 210 14.49 0.73 0.07
C VAL A 210 13.92 0.96 -1.32
N VAL A 211 13.75 2.23 -1.70
CA VAL A 211 13.24 2.62 -3.03
C VAL A 211 14.15 2.11 -4.13
N ALA A 212 15.47 2.29 -3.99
CA ALA A 212 16.47 1.85 -4.97
C ALA A 212 16.46 0.32 -5.17
N ASN A 213 16.28 -0.43 -4.07
CA ASN A 213 16.33 -1.90 -4.10
C ASN A 213 15.03 -2.54 -4.60
N LEU A 214 13.88 -1.90 -4.40
CA LEU A 214 12.57 -2.49 -4.67
C LEU A 214 11.94 -2.01 -5.96
N SER A 215 12.13 -0.73 -6.33
CA SER A 215 11.24 -0.08 -7.27
C SER A 215 11.68 -0.26 -8.72
N HIS A 216 10.74 -0.67 -9.56
CA HIS A 216 10.92 -0.70 -11.02
C HIS A 216 10.76 0.70 -11.64
N ARG A 217 9.94 1.53 -11.00
CA ARG A 217 9.68 2.92 -11.40
C ARG A 217 9.45 3.80 -10.18
N ILE A 218 9.88 5.03 -10.26
CA ILE A 218 9.82 6.01 -9.19
C ILE A 218 9.19 7.29 -9.74
N THR A 219 8.16 7.78 -9.04
CA THR A 219 7.60 9.10 -9.27
C THR A 219 7.95 10.00 -8.08
N VAL A 220 8.50 11.16 -8.35
CA VAL A 220 8.83 12.18 -7.34
C VAL A 220 7.75 13.23 -7.35
N MET A 221 7.14 13.49 -6.19
CA MET A 221 6.21 14.60 -5.99
C MET A 221 6.86 15.74 -5.22
N GLN A 222 6.53 16.96 -5.61
CA GLN A 222 6.86 18.19 -4.88
C GLN A 222 5.72 19.18 -5.01
N ARG A 223 5.29 19.80 -3.90
CA ARG A 223 4.24 20.85 -3.88
C ARG A 223 2.96 20.47 -4.62
N GLY A 224 2.57 19.19 -4.53
CA GLY A 224 1.36 18.66 -5.17
C GLY A 224 1.49 18.31 -6.65
N GLU A 225 2.65 18.46 -7.27
CA GLU A 225 2.91 18.15 -8.69
C GLU A 225 3.92 17.02 -8.83
N ILE A 226 3.96 16.37 -10.00
CA ILE A 226 5.04 15.43 -10.35
C ILE A 226 6.24 16.24 -10.80
N LEU A 227 7.37 16.04 -10.12
CA LEU A 227 8.65 16.65 -10.45
C LEU A 227 9.45 15.80 -11.42
N ALA A 228 9.46 14.48 -11.22
CA ALA A 228 10.15 13.52 -12.08
C ALA A 228 9.44 12.17 -12.02
N ASP A 229 9.60 11.36 -13.09
CA ASP A 229 9.07 10.01 -13.18
C ASP A 229 10.00 9.16 -14.06
N GLY A 230 10.58 8.09 -13.52
CA GLY A 230 11.56 7.27 -14.23
C GLY A 230 12.08 6.10 -13.41
N THR A 231 13.18 5.50 -13.85
CA THR A 231 13.98 4.54 -13.09
C THR A 231 14.75 5.24 -11.96
N TYR A 232 15.33 4.46 -11.05
CA TYR A 232 16.16 5.01 -9.97
C TYR A 232 17.33 5.85 -10.53
N ASP A 233 17.99 5.37 -11.57
CA ASP A 233 19.13 6.06 -12.19
C ASP A 233 18.73 7.39 -12.83
N GLU A 234 17.58 7.45 -13.48
CA GLU A 234 17.05 8.67 -14.09
C GLU A 234 16.66 9.70 -13.03
N VAL A 235 15.95 9.26 -11.99
CA VAL A 235 15.45 10.13 -10.93
C VAL A 235 16.57 10.63 -10.03
N SER A 236 17.53 9.78 -9.65
CA SER A 236 18.64 10.13 -8.76
C SER A 236 19.62 11.14 -9.37
N ARG A 237 19.71 11.21 -10.70
CA ARG A 237 20.55 12.16 -11.41
C ARG A 237 19.82 13.43 -11.84
N ASN A 238 18.53 13.53 -11.60
CA ASN A 238 17.74 14.70 -12.00
C ASN A 238 18.07 15.88 -11.07
N PRO A 239 18.61 17.02 -11.62
CA PRO A 239 18.99 18.18 -10.83
C PRO A 239 17.86 18.76 -9.98
N ALA A 240 16.64 18.80 -10.53
CA ALA A 240 15.46 19.31 -9.81
C ALA A 240 15.08 18.40 -8.61
N VAL A 241 15.27 17.08 -8.73
CA VAL A 241 15.05 16.15 -7.63
C VAL A 241 16.11 16.35 -6.53
N ILE A 242 17.37 16.47 -6.91
CA ILE A 242 18.48 16.72 -5.98
C ILE A 242 18.22 18.02 -5.21
N GLU A 243 17.86 19.11 -5.89
CA GLU A 243 17.52 20.39 -5.27
C GLU A 243 16.33 20.28 -4.31
N ALA A 244 15.27 19.56 -4.71
CA ALA A 244 14.07 19.35 -3.88
C ALA A 244 14.37 18.66 -2.56
N TYR A 245 15.35 17.75 -2.52
CA TYR A 245 15.77 17.05 -1.30
C TYR A 245 16.79 17.81 -0.48
N LEU A 246 17.73 18.53 -1.11
CA LEU A 246 18.72 19.36 -0.42
C LEU A 246 18.09 20.64 0.16
N GLY A 247 17.15 21.27 -0.57
CA GLY A 247 16.44 22.46 -0.11
C GLY A 247 15.49 22.22 1.06
N ALA A 248 15.01 20.99 1.25
CA ALA A 248 14.14 20.62 2.36
C ALA A 248 14.89 20.46 3.72
N GLY A 249 16.22 20.43 3.70
CA GLY A 249 17.06 20.28 4.90
C GLY A 249 17.42 21.61 5.60
N HIS A 250 16.96 22.76 5.10
CA HIS A 250 17.28 24.09 5.62
C HIS A 250 16.05 24.96 5.98
N ALA A 251 14.88 24.35 6.20
CA ALA A 251 13.68 25.06 6.62
C ALA A 251 13.15 24.53 7.96
#